data_4f3f9f8ef9cca7aecd88a77b9d28687c
#
_entry.id   4f3f9f8ef9cca7aecd88a77b9d28687c
#
_cell.length_a   1.000
_cell.length_b   1.000
_cell.length_c   1.000
_cell.angle_alpha   90.00
_cell.angle_beta   90.00
_cell.angle_gamma   90.00
#
_symmetry.space_group_name_H-M   'P 1'
#
loop_
_entity.id
_entity.type
_entity.pdbx_description
1 polymer ?
#
loop_
_entity_poly.entity_id
_entity_poly.type
_entity_poly.pdbx_seq_one_letter_code
_entity_poly.pdbx_strand_id
1 'polypeptide(L)'
;MESHESFSPAEQLQLAPYVTNTERPVFVLTNLPEVIKGALFSRYSRSTLGLRTLLLREFLQNDEAGFQAPSTPQDSRLALTKAQSFYDRILDGYGDDSIGELGGAHLALEQVSILATKVLEDARIGGSPLEKSTRYVSFAQQVNGDFQFYKDPRVLASDHAELYLET
;
A
#
# COMPACT_ATOMS: atom_id res chain seq x y z
N MET A 1 -32.84 -5.19 7.66
CA MET A 1 -33.05 -3.78 8.02
C MET A 1 -31.81 -3.04 7.56
N GLU A 2 -31.87 -2.45 6.37
CA GLU A 2 -30.75 -1.69 5.83
C GLU A 2 -30.69 -0.36 6.59
N SER A 3 -29.72 -0.22 7.48
CA SER A 3 -29.42 1.07 8.08
C SER A 3 -28.72 1.92 7.03
N HIS A 4 -29.47 2.70 6.27
CA HIS A 4 -28.88 3.73 5.44
C HIS A 4 -28.20 4.76 6.36
N GLU A 5 -26.86 4.82 6.27
CA GLU A 5 -26.11 5.91 6.91
C GLU A 5 -26.59 7.23 6.30
N SER A 6 -26.89 8.21 7.12
CA SER A 6 -27.24 9.56 6.69
C SER A 6 -26.22 10.57 7.25
N PHE A 7 -25.72 11.44 6.41
CA PHE A 7 -24.70 12.43 6.75
C PHE A 7 -25.19 13.83 6.44
N SER A 8 -24.91 14.76 7.33
CA SER A 8 -25.11 16.18 7.08
C SER A 8 -24.20 16.68 5.94
N PRO A 9 -24.50 17.81 5.31
CA PRO A 9 -23.65 18.39 4.26
C PRO A 9 -22.19 18.60 4.71
N ALA A 10 -21.97 18.96 5.96
CA ALA A 10 -20.63 19.15 6.51
C ALA A 10 -19.88 17.80 6.65
N GLU A 11 -20.55 16.75 7.10
CA GLU A 11 -19.98 15.41 7.19
C GLU A 11 -19.71 14.80 5.82
N GLN A 12 -20.57 15.04 4.84
CA GLN A 12 -20.34 14.64 3.44
C GLN A 12 -19.09 15.29 2.87
N LEU A 13 -18.86 16.56 3.15
CA LEU A 13 -17.63 17.26 2.74
C LEU A 13 -16.37 16.68 3.39
N GLN A 14 -16.45 16.24 4.66
CA GLN A 14 -15.34 15.57 5.34
C GLN A 14 -15.05 14.19 4.76
N LEU A 15 -16.08 13.46 4.37
CA LEU A 15 -15.96 12.11 3.80
C LEU A 15 -15.56 12.11 2.31
N ALA A 16 -15.94 13.14 1.56
CA ALA A 16 -15.76 13.19 0.10
C ALA A 16 -14.34 12.88 -0.42
N PRO A 17 -13.24 13.28 0.27
CA PRO A 17 -11.90 12.90 -0.16
C PRO A 17 -11.60 11.40 -0.03
N TYR A 18 -12.32 10.69 0.83
CA TYR A 18 -11.97 9.34 1.28
C TYR A 18 -12.92 8.25 0.84
N VAL A 19 -14.10 8.60 0.30
CA VAL A 19 -15.09 7.65 -0.20
C VAL A 19 -15.64 8.11 -1.55
N THR A 20 -15.92 7.17 -2.43
CA THR A 20 -16.45 7.48 -3.77
C THR A 20 -17.89 7.99 -3.75
N ASN A 21 -18.63 7.74 -2.68
CA ASN A 21 -19.98 8.28 -2.44
C ASN A 21 -20.38 8.10 -0.97
N THR A 22 -21.38 8.86 -0.52
CA THR A 22 -21.96 8.81 0.83
C THR A 22 -23.36 8.21 0.90
N GLU A 23 -23.96 7.86 -0.23
CA GLU A 23 -25.38 7.54 -0.34
C GLU A 23 -25.66 6.08 -0.75
N ARG A 24 -24.73 5.49 -1.51
CA ARG A 24 -24.94 4.15 -2.08
C ARG A 24 -24.34 3.07 -1.17
N PRO A 25 -24.91 1.87 -1.17
CA PRO A 25 -24.40 0.77 -0.35
C PRO A 25 -23.02 0.25 -0.80
N VAL A 26 -22.63 0.49 -2.07
CA VAL A 26 -21.33 0.12 -2.62
C VAL A 26 -20.49 1.39 -2.83
N PHE A 27 -19.32 1.43 -2.21
CA PHE A 27 -18.37 2.52 -2.31
C PHE A 27 -16.92 2.00 -2.15
N VAL A 28 -15.98 2.80 -2.60
CA VAL A 28 -14.53 2.51 -2.49
C VAL A 28 -13.91 3.52 -1.54
N LEU A 29 -12.99 3.04 -0.70
CA LEU A 29 -12.13 3.89 0.11
C LEU A 29 -10.97 4.40 -0.74
N THR A 30 -10.78 5.71 -0.75
CA THR A 30 -9.74 6.42 -1.51
C THR A 30 -8.89 7.26 -0.58
N ASN A 31 -7.67 7.60 -1.00
CA ASN A 31 -6.79 8.54 -0.29
C ASN A 31 -6.51 8.20 1.19
N LEU A 32 -6.66 6.95 1.58
CA LEU A 32 -6.33 6.45 2.91
C LEU A 32 -5.10 5.55 2.83
N PRO A 33 -4.15 5.66 3.78
CA PRO A 33 -3.09 4.68 3.94
C PRO A 33 -3.66 3.27 4.18
N GLU A 34 -2.97 2.24 3.70
CA GLU A 34 -3.43 0.85 3.83
C GLU A 34 -3.61 0.43 5.30
N VAL A 35 -2.74 0.90 6.20
CA VAL A 35 -2.86 0.67 7.64
C VAL A 35 -4.15 1.25 8.23
N ILE A 36 -4.61 2.39 7.74
CA ILE A 36 -5.89 3.00 8.16
C ILE A 36 -7.06 2.18 7.62
N LYS A 37 -6.99 1.74 6.37
CA LYS A 37 -8.02 0.86 5.80
C LYS A 37 -8.14 -0.43 6.59
N GLY A 38 -7.01 -1.09 6.89
CA GLY A 38 -6.99 -2.31 7.71
C GLY A 38 -7.60 -2.09 9.09
N ALA A 39 -7.18 -1.04 9.79
CA ALA A 39 -7.72 -0.67 11.10
C ALA A 39 -9.23 -0.38 11.05
N LEU A 40 -9.68 0.35 10.04
CA LEU A 40 -11.08 0.70 9.84
C LEU A 40 -11.95 -0.56 9.61
N PHE A 41 -11.51 -1.48 8.74
CA PHE A 41 -12.23 -2.74 8.52
C PHE A 41 -12.22 -3.65 9.75
N SER A 42 -11.14 -3.69 10.49
CA SER A 42 -11.08 -4.40 11.77
C SER A 42 -12.11 -3.86 12.76
N ARG A 43 -12.21 -2.54 12.90
CA ARG A 43 -13.24 -1.91 13.74
C ARG A 43 -14.65 -2.20 13.24
N TYR A 44 -14.85 -2.11 11.92
CA TYR A 44 -16.14 -2.37 11.29
C TYR A 44 -16.64 -3.79 11.56
N SER A 45 -15.79 -4.78 11.49
CA SER A 45 -16.15 -6.19 11.73
C SER A 45 -16.70 -6.45 13.14
N ARG A 46 -16.48 -5.53 14.09
CA ARG A 46 -16.87 -5.62 15.51
C ARG A 46 -17.80 -4.49 15.96
N SER A 47 -18.34 -3.73 15.00
CA SER A 47 -19.19 -2.57 15.28
C SER A 47 -20.57 -2.74 14.65
N THR A 48 -21.57 -2.13 15.27
CA THR A 48 -22.93 -1.99 14.70
C THR A 48 -23.05 -0.75 13.81
N LEU A 49 -22.00 0.09 13.74
CA LEU A 49 -21.98 1.29 12.93
C LEU A 49 -21.58 0.95 11.49
N GLY A 50 -22.02 1.76 10.53
CA GLY A 50 -21.55 1.68 9.15
C GLY A 50 -20.10 2.13 9.02
N LEU A 51 -19.44 1.69 7.94
CA LEU A 51 -18.02 1.92 7.72
C LEU A 51 -17.67 3.42 7.57
N ARG A 52 -18.53 4.20 6.91
CA ARG A 52 -18.33 5.66 6.72
C ARG A 52 -18.53 6.41 8.04
N THR A 53 -19.48 5.97 8.86
CA THR A 53 -19.69 6.54 10.21
C THR A 53 -18.48 6.29 11.11
N LEU A 54 -17.90 5.09 11.07
CA LEU A 54 -16.67 4.77 11.78
C LEU A 54 -15.49 5.61 11.29
N LEU A 55 -15.30 5.69 9.97
CA LEU A 55 -14.27 6.54 9.39
C LEU A 55 -14.39 7.99 9.88
N LEU A 56 -15.60 8.55 9.82
CA LEU A 56 -15.84 9.93 10.23
C LEU A 56 -15.54 10.15 11.72
N ARG A 57 -16.11 9.32 12.57
CA ARG A 57 -16.07 9.54 14.03
C ARG A 57 -14.79 9.11 14.69
N GLU A 58 -14.25 7.95 14.32
CA GLU A 58 -13.10 7.37 15.01
C GLU A 58 -11.76 7.74 14.35
N PHE A 59 -11.75 8.14 13.07
CA PHE A 59 -10.51 8.43 12.36
C PHE A 59 -10.38 9.90 11.93
N LEU A 60 -11.43 10.53 11.39
CA LEU A 60 -11.35 11.91 10.90
C LEU A 60 -11.62 12.95 11.99
N GLN A 61 -12.50 12.68 12.93
CA GLN A 61 -12.89 13.59 14.00
C GLN A 61 -12.17 13.29 15.33
N ASN A 62 -11.42 12.21 15.42
CA ASN A 62 -10.70 11.84 16.63
C ASN A 62 -9.24 12.27 16.54
N ASP A 63 -8.85 13.23 17.38
CA ASP A 63 -7.47 13.74 17.44
C ASP A 63 -6.42 12.66 17.82
N GLU A 64 -6.84 11.59 18.53
CA GLU A 64 -5.95 10.48 18.90
C GLU A 64 -5.62 9.58 17.69
N ALA A 65 -6.54 9.39 16.76
CA ALA A 65 -6.27 8.67 15.53
C ALA A 65 -5.41 9.49 14.57
N GLY A 66 -5.40 10.81 14.73
CA GLY A 66 -4.46 11.76 14.15
C GLY A 66 -4.35 11.74 12.63
N PHE A 67 -5.41 11.28 11.95
CA PHE A 67 -5.44 11.27 10.51
C PHE A 67 -6.00 12.61 10.00
N GLN A 68 -5.09 13.52 9.74
CA GLN A 68 -5.37 14.67 8.86
C GLN A 68 -4.70 14.38 7.51
N ALA A 69 -5.40 14.72 6.42
CA ALA A 69 -4.77 14.64 5.09
C ALA A 69 -3.46 15.44 5.12
N PRO A 70 -2.32 14.80 4.85
CA PRO A 70 -1.03 15.46 5.00
C PRO A 70 -0.89 16.58 4.00
N SER A 71 -0.58 17.78 4.48
CA SER A 71 -0.30 18.95 3.64
C SER A 71 1.17 19.08 3.29
N THR A 72 2.06 18.36 4.00
CA THR A 72 3.50 18.36 3.75
C THR A 72 4.08 16.93 3.83
N PRO A 73 5.29 16.66 3.26
CA PRO A 73 5.97 15.38 3.40
C PRO A 73 6.29 15.01 4.86
N GLN A 74 6.46 15.98 5.74
CA GLN A 74 6.67 15.77 7.17
C GLN A 74 5.38 15.35 7.87
N ASP A 75 4.27 15.97 7.52
CA ASP A 75 2.93 15.58 8.02
C ASP A 75 2.57 14.17 7.61
N SER A 76 2.97 13.76 6.39
CA SER A 76 2.78 12.40 5.89
C SER A 76 3.49 11.36 6.76
N ARG A 77 4.73 11.63 7.18
CA ARG A 77 5.50 10.71 8.04
C ARG A 77 4.89 10.63 9.44
N LEU A 78 4.46 11.75 9.99
CA LEU A 78 3.83 11.79 11.30
C LEU A 78 2.48 11.07 11.29
N ALA A 79 1.68 11.27 10.25
CA ALA A 79 0.41 10.58 10.03
C ALA A 79 0.61 9.05 9.88
N LEU A 80 1.62 8.62 9.12
CA LEU A 80 1.97 7.21 8.99
C LEU A 80 2.40 6.59 10.32
N THR A 81 3.22 7.29 11.12
CA THR A 81 3.67 6.78 12.43
C THR A 81 2.50 6.62 13.40
N LYS A 82 1.58 7.59 13.44
CA LYS A 82 0.36 7.52 14.26
C LYS A 82 -0.57 6.40 13.79
N ALA A 83 -0.75 6.28 12.47
CA ALA A 83 -1.54 5.21 11.87
C ALA A 83 -0.96 3.84 12.19
N GLN A 84 0.35 3.67 12.10
CA GLN A 84 1.04 2.44 12.45
C GLN A 84 0.84 2.08 13.93
N SER A 85 1.08 3.03 14.84
CA SER A 85 0.87 2.80 16.28
C SER A 85 -0.59 2.46 16.63
N PHE A 86 -1.55 3.00 15.88
CA PHE A 86 -2.94 2.67 16.03
C PHE A 86 -3.24 1.25 15.52
N TYR A 87 -2.68 0.89 14.37
CA TYR A 87 -2.81 -0.44 13.78
C TYR A 87 -2.20 -1.52 14.66
N ASP A 88 -1.00 -1.28 15.20
CA ASP A 88 -0.32 -2.19 16.10
C ASP A 88 -1.16 -2.45 17.38
N ARG A 89 -1.75 -1.41 17.97
CA ARG A 89 -2.67 -1.56 19.10
C ARG A 89 -3.93 -2.40 18.77
N ILE A 90 -4.42 -2.30 17.54
CA ILE A 90 -5.57 -3.10 17.10
C ILE A 90 -5.15 -4.55 16.89
N LEU A 91 -4.01 -4.81 16.26
CA LEU A 91 -3.48 -6.16 16.08
C LEU A 91 -3.20 -6.84 17.42
N ASP A 92 -2.51 -6.16 18.33
CA ASP A 92 -2.20 -6.66 19.68
C ASP A 92 -3.48 -6.90 20.51
N GLY A 93 -4.48 -6.04 20.35
CA GLY A 93 -5.72 -6.11 21.10
C GLY A 93 -6.69 -7.19 20.60
N TYR A 94 -6.66 -7.55 19.33
CA TYR A 94 -7.62 -8.47 18.73
C TYR A 94 -7.04 -9.81 18.30
N GLY A 95 -5.70 -9.93 18.17
CA GLY A 95 -4.99 -11.19 17.91
C GLY A 95 -5.47 -11.94 16.67
N ASP A 96 -5.91 -11.23 15.63
CA ASP A 96 -6.55 -11.82 14.46
C ASP A 96 -5.66 -11.61 13.21
N ASP A 97 -5.06 -12.70 12.73
CA ASP A 97 -4.18 -12.70 11.55
C ASP A 97 -4.89 -12.19 10.27
N SER A 98 -6.21 -12.35 10.20
CA SER A 98 -7.00 -11.84 9.07
C SER A 98 -7.00 -10.31 8.96
N ILE A 99 -6.71 -9.59 10.04
CA ILE A 99 -6.52 -8.13 10.00
C ILE A 99 -5.19 -7.79 9.32
N GLY A 100 -4.16 -8.58 9.53
CA GLY A 100 -2.86 -8.42 8.88
C GLY A 100 -2.95 -8.50 7.35
N GLU A 101 -3.82 -9.35 6.82
CA GLU A 101 -4.05 -9.49 5.37
C GLU A 101 -4.70 -8.25 4.72
N LEU A 102 -5.32 -7.37 5.51
CA LEU A 102 -5.88 -6.11 5.00
C LEU A 102 -4.83 -5.02 4.82
N GLY A 103 -3.62 -5.23 5.34
CA GLY A 103 -2.48 -4.34 5.14
C GLY A 103 -1.74 -4.71 3.86
N GLY A 104 -1.93 -3.93 2.78
CA GLY A 104 -1.21 -4.11 1.52
C GLY A 104 -0.09 -3.07 1.34
N ALA A 105 0.93 -3.42 0.57
CA ALA A 105 1.97 -2.49 0.13
C ALA A 105 2.32 -2.73 -1.33
N HIS A 106 2.63 -1.63 -2.06
CA HIS A 106 3.24 -1.73 -3.38
C HIS A 106 4.75 -1.58 -3.20
N LEU A 107 5.48 -2.67 -3.48
CA LEU A 107 6.92 -2.72 -3.34
C LEU A 107 7.57 -2.73 -4.74
N ALA A 108 8.37 -1.71 -5.03
CA ALA A 108 9.19 -1.67 -6.23
C ALA A 108 10.59 -2.25 -5.92
N LEU A 109 11.01 -3.20 -6.74
CA LEU A 109 12.35 -3.79 -6.70
C LEU A 109 13.07 -3.42 -7.99
N GLU A 110 14.08 -2.58 -7.89
CA GLU A 110 14.91 -2.16 -9.03
C GLU A 110 16.33 -2.69 -8.90
N GLN A 111 17.07 -2.71 -9.99
CA GLN A 111 18.47 -3.22 -10.05
C GLN A 111 18.57 -4.69 -9.59
N VAL A 112 17.59 -5.50 -9.99
CA VAL A 112 17.52 -6.94 -9.66
C VAL A 112 17.71 -7.75 -10.93
N SER A 113 18.46 -8.85 -10.87
CA SER A 113 18.62 -9.74 -12.01
C SER A 113 17.33 -10.52 -12.28
N ILE A 114 17.07 -10.88 -13.53
CA ILE A 114 15.94 -11.73 -13.92
C ILE A 114 15.96 -13.11 -13.20
N LEU A 115 17.15 -13.59 -12.81
CA LEU A 115 17.27 -14.82 -12.03
C LEU A 115 16.74 -14.66 -10.60
N ALA A 116 16.91 -13.46 -10.01
CA ALA A 116 16.39 -13.16 -8.68
C ALA A 116 14.87 -12.96 -8.69
N THR A 117 14.29 -12.43 -9.78
CA THR A 117 12.83 -12.27 -9.90
C THR A 117 12.12 -13.61 -9.80
N LYS A 118 12.69 -14.68 -10.40
CA LYS A 118 12.15 -16.03 -10.28
C LYS A 118 11.96 -16.47 -8.82
N VAL A 119 12.96 -16.22 -7.97
CA VAL A 119 12.91 -16.58 -6.55
C VAL A 119 11.87 -15.74 -5.81
N LEU A 120 11.80 -14.44 -6.11
CA LEU A 120 10.85 -13.52 -5.50
C LEU A 120 9.39 -13.85 -5.86
N GLU A 121 9.17 -14.25 -7.12
CA GLU A 121 7.84 -14.55 -7.63
C GLU A 121 7.33 -15.94 -7.24
N ASP A 122 8.19 -16.91 -7.05
CA ASP A 122 7.80 -18.26 -6.64
C ASP A 122 7.18 -18.29 -5.24
N ALA A 123 7.54 -17.35 -4.38
CA ALA A 123 6.99 -17.21 -3.02
C ALA A 123 5.64 -16.43 -3.00
N ARG A 124 4.71 -16.82 -3.84
CA ARG A 124 3.47 -16.07 -4.17
C ARG A 124 2.44 -15.88 -3.07
N ILE A 125 2.59 -16.46 -1.91
CA ILE A 125 1.57 -16.35 -0.85
C ILE A 125 1.49 -14.88 -0.41
N GLY A 126 0.34 -14.24 -0.70
CA GLY A 126 0.10 -12.84 -0.39
C GLY A 126 0.71 -11.82 -1.36
N GLY A 127 1.37 -12.27 -2.45
CA GLY A 127 2.00 -11.39 -3.43
C GLY A 127 1.36 -11.46 -4.83
N SER A 128 1.28 -10.32 -5.51
CA SER A 128 0.89 -10.22 -6.93
C SER A 128 2.01 -9.53 -7.69
N PRO A 129 2.99 -10.28 -8.22
CA PRO A 129 4.14 -9.71 -8.90
C PRO A 129 3.77 -9.16 -10.28
N LEU A 130 4.42 -8.07 -10.67
CA LEU A 130 4.42 -7.51 -12.01
C LEU A 130 5.85 -7.12 -12.35
N GLU A 131 6.42 -7.76 -13.36
CA GLU A 131 7.77 -7.44 -13.81
C GLU A 131 7.78 -6.64 -15.12
N LYS A 132 8.90 -5.98 -15.40
CA LYS A 132 9.14 -5.31 -16.66
C LYS A 132 9.27 -6.35 -17.79
N SER A 133 8.29 -6.36 -18.69
CA SER A 133 8.19 -7.37 -19.72
C SER A 133 9.18 -7.15 -20.87
N THR A 134 9.99 -8.15 -21.15
CA THR A 134 10.89 -8.19 -22.33
C THR A 134 10.14 -8.23 -23.67
N ARG A 135 8.83 -8.49 -23.65
CA ARG A 135 7.97 -8.42 -24.87
C ARG A 135 7.62 -7.00 -25.28
N TYR A 136 7.65 -6.05 -24.33
CA TYR A 136 7.26 -4.66 -24.56
C TYR A 136 8.43 -3.70 -24.42
N VAL A 137 9.46 -4.06 -23.66
CA VAL A 137 10.64 -3.23 -23.42
C VAL A 137 11.84 -3.89 -24.05
N SER A 138 12.47 -3.20 -25.00
CA SER A 138 13.73 -3.65 -25.59
C SER A 138 14.90 -3.30 -24.68
N PHE A 139 15.66 -4.30 -24.27
CA PHE A 139 16.90 -4.13 -23.51
C PHE A 139 18.13 -3.90 -24.40
N ALA A 140 17.95 -3.90 -25.74
CA ALA A 140 18.97 -3.55 -26.70
C ALA A 140 19.27 -2.03 -26.78
N GLN A 141 18.45 -1.21 -26.13
CA GLN A 141 18.68 0.23 -26.05
C GLN A 141 19.70 0.55 -24.95
N GLN A 142 20.69 1.37 -25.34
CA GLN A 142 21.66 1.91 -24.39
C GLN A 142 21.14 3.21 -23.76
N VAL A 143 21.38 3.38 -22.49
CA VAL A 143 21.17 4.64 -21.76
C VAL A 143 22.54 5.13 -21.28
N ASN A 144 22.91 6.32 -21.69
CA ASN A 144 24.26 6.88 -21.44
C ASN A 144 25.43 5.99 -21.96
N GLY A 145 25.19 5.27 -23.07
CA GLY A 145 26.20 4.39 -23.66
C GLY A 145 26.29 3.01 -23.03
N ASP A 146 25.34 2.65 -22.16
CA ASP A 146 25.37 1.39 -21.40
C ASP A 146 24.07 0.61 -21.54
N PHE A 147 24.14 -0.72 -21.65
CA PHE A 147 22.99 -1.60 -21.69
C PHE A 147 22.35 -1.72 -20.30
N GLN A 148 21.01 -1.75 -20.26
CA GLN A 148 20.22 -1.75 -19.03
C GLN A 148 19.97 -3.18 -18.53
N PHE A 149 21.01 -3.89 -18.11
CA PHE A 149 20.90 -5.16 -17.40
C PHE A 149 21.60 -5.08 -16.03
N TYR A 150 21.26 -5.98 -15.15
CA TYR A 150 21.91 -6.03 -13.83
C TYR A 150 23.35 -6.53 -13.99
N LYS A 151 24.31 -5.72 -13.59
CA LYS A 151 25.74 -6.04 -13.59
C LYS A 151 26.15 -6.50 -12.20
N ASP A 152 26.26 -7.83 -12.01
CA ASP A 152 26.64 -8.39 -10.71
C ASP A 152 28.08 -8.01 -10.34
N PRO A 153 28.31 -7.27 -9.24
CA PRO A 153 29.64 -6.81 -8.85
C PRO A 153 30.65 -7.95 -8.63
N ARG A 154 30.18 -9.14 -8.23
CA ARG A 154 31.05 -10.31 -8.00
C ARG A 154 31.52 -10.90 -9.31
N VAL A 155 30.67 -10.92 -10.35
CA VAL A 155 31.06 -11.37 -11.68
C VAL A 155 32.03 -10.36 -12.33
N LEU A 156 31.75 -9.07 -12.15
CA LEU A 156 32.63 -8.00 -12.64
C LEU A 156 34.02 -8.01 -11.97
N ALA A 157 34.12 -8.51 -10.75
CA ALA A 157 35.39 -8.66 -10.02
C ALA A 157 36.09 -10.00 -10.30
N SER A 158 35.56 -10.86 -11.17
CA SER A 158 36.12 -12.17 -11.50
C SER A 158 36.82 -12.18 -12.85
N ASP A 159 37.54 -13.27 -13.15
CA ASP A 159 38.17 -13.50 -14.45
C ASP A 159 37.14 -13.68 -15.60
N HIS A 160 35.85 -13.71 -15.28
CA HIS A 160 34.77 -13.83 -16.26
C HIS A 160 34.10 -12.50 -16.61
N ALA A 161 34.62 -11.38 -16.12
CA ALA A 161 34.04 -10.05 -16.31
C ALA A 161 33.87 -9.68 -17.80
N GLU A 162 34.90 -9.91 -18.60
CA GLU A 162 34.91 -9.58 -20.03
C GLU A 162 33.85 -10.40 -20.79
N LEU A 163 33.84 -11.73 -20.59
CA LEU A 163 32.84 -12.61 -21.17
C LEU A 163 31.39 -12.23 -20.77
N TYR A 164 31.20 -11.84 -19.51
CA TYR A 164 29.90 -11.42 -19.00
C TYR A 164 29.36 -10.12 -19.62
N LEU A 165 30.26 -9.21 -19.99
CA LEU A 165 29.88 -7.95 -20.62
C LEU A 165 29.70 -8.07 -22.14
N GLU A 166 30.32 -9.06 -22.79
CA GLU A 166 30.25 -9.30 -24.24
C GLU A 166 29.03 -10.18 -24.64
N THR A 167 28.40 -10.88 -23.70
CA THR A 167 27.29 -11.81 -23.96
C THR A 167 25.94 -11.14 -23.82
#